data_544f7421540789802025e00f5820aee7
#
_entry.id   544f7421540789802025e00f5820aee7
#
_cell.length_a   1.000
_cell.length_b   1.000
_cell.length_c   1.000
_cell.angle_alpha   90.00
_cell.angle_beta   90.00
_cell.angle_gamma   90.00
#
_symmetry.space_group_name_H-M   'P 1'
#
loop_
_entity.id
_entity.type
_entity.pdbx_description
1 polymer ?
#
loop_
_entity_poly.entity_id
_entity_poly.type
_entity_poly.pdbx_seq_one_letter_code
_entity_poly.pdbx_strand_id
1 'polypeptide(L)'
;MALPVSAQSPSPVSPPPVYPEDNPQTPEKVELGRRLFYDVRLSVTGTYSCATCHQPARAFANDLARSVGATGEVHARNVPSLANVVYRPVLTWFNPTLRRLEDQMLVPMMGSHPVEMGMSEQKILTVLGLDADYRRRFGEVFGGERSLANAIRAIAAFERTLVSFSSPWDRYRAGDEGAISREAKRGEALFFSEETNCFRCHPAPHFTDTYQSADLPFAEIAFHDIGLYSDLDRVRAPSLRNVAVTAPYMHDGSSPTLDDVIAIYASGGMGPGRDRETKSAYVRPLSLNDIERRALIAFLESLTDDAFLADPRFSGPFAANPSGADPSRR
;
A
#
# COMPACT_ATOMS: atom_id res chain seq x y z
N MET A 1 -5.19 -31.51 23.80
CA MET A 1 -3.79 -31.64 23.31
C MET A 1 -3.74 -30.87 22.01
N ALA A 2 -3.38 -29.58 22.03
CA ALA A 2 -3.23 -28.75 20.82
C ALA A 2 -1.89 -29.15 20.17
N LEU A 3 -1.92 -29.53 18.90
CA LEU A 3 -0.72 -29.76 18.12
C LEU A 3 0.05 -28.42 18.01
N PRO A 4 1.37 -28.43 18.13
CA PRO A 4 2.17 -27.22 17.91
C PRO A 4 1.94 -26.79 16.47
N VAL A 5 1.54 -25.54 16.27
CA VAL A 5 1.56 -24.89 14.96
C VAL A 5 3.03 -24.86 14.55
N SER A 6 3.45 -25.81 13.72
CA SER A 6 4.79 -25.77 13.14
C SER A 6 4.86 -24.50 12.33
N ALA A 7 5.77 -23.60 12.71
CA ALA A 7 6.09 -22.42 11.95
C ALA A 7 6.57 -22.88 10.55
N GLN A 8 5.66 -22.96 9.59
CA GLN A 8 6.01 -23.20 8.21
C GLN A 8 6.88 -22.03 7.79
N SER A 9 8.13 -22.30 7.50
CA SER A 9 9.06 -21.32 6.95
C SER A 9 8.43 -20.77 5.66
N PRO A 10 8.10 -19.47 5.58
CA PRO A 10 7.55 -18.92 4.35
C PRO A 10 8.55 -19.12 3.22
N SER A 11 8.06 -19.55 2.07
CA SER A 11 8.88 -19.65 0.86
C SER A 11 9.42 -18.25 0.51
N PRO A 12 10.69 -18.10 0.12
CA PRO A 12 11.27 -16.83 -0.29
C PRO A 12 10.74 -16.31 -1.63
N VAL A 13 9.87 -17.07 -2.27
CA VAL A 13 9.29 -16.71 -3.57
C VAL A 13 7.95 -16.02 -3.35
N SER A 14 7.76 -14.88 -4.03
CA SER A 14 6.47 -14.21 -4.10
C SER A 14 5.39 -15.20 -4.53
N PRO A 15 4.27 -15.33 -3.80
CA PRO A 15 3.16 -16.15 -4.25
C PRO A 15 2.67 -15.67 -5.63
N PRO A 16 2.22 -16.55 -6.53
CA PRO A 16 1.69 -16.11 -7.80
C PRO A 16 0.43 -15.25 -7.59
N PRO A 17 0.40 -14.03 -8.17
CA PRO A 17 -0.77 -13.15 -8.04
C PRO A 17 -1.96 -13.64 -8.86
N VAL A 18 -3.16 -13.22 -8.49
CA VAL A 18 -4.37 -13.40 -9.28
C VAL A 18 -4.55 -12.18 -10.19
N TYR A 19 -4.65 -12.43 -11.50
CA TYR A 19 -4.97 -11.39 -12.48
C TYR A 19 -6.42 -11.55 -12.95
N PRO A 20 -7.19 -10.46 -13.10
CA PRO A 20 -8.55 -10.55 -13.63
C PRO A 20 -8.53 -10.96 -15.11
N GLU A 21 -9.42 -11.87 -15.49
CA GLU A 21 -9.54 -12.39 -16.87
C GLU A 21 -9.90 -11.27 -17.87
N ASP A 22 -10.70 -10.30 -17.43
CA ASP A 22 -11.13 -9.15 -18.26
C ASP A 22 -10.08 -8.04 -18.38
N ASN A 23 -8.93 -8.18 -17.68
CA ASN A 23 -7.79 -7.26 -17.80
C ASN A 23 -6.44 -8.01 -17.76
N PRO A 24 -6.12 -8.83 -18.78
CA PRO A 24 -4.87 -9.57 -18.83
C PRO A 24 -3.66 -8.63 -18.89
N GLN A 25 -2.56 -9.04 -18.24
CA GLN A 25 -1.31 -8.30 -18.22
C GLN A 25 -0.55 -8.47 -19.55
N THR A 26 -0.10 -7.34 -20.14
CA THR A 26 0.92 -7.32 -21.20
C THR A 26 1.94 -6.22 -20.95
N PRO A 27 3.19 -6.36 -21.42
CA PRO A 27 4.21 -5.33 -21.20
C PRO A 27 3.80 -3.95 -21.74
N GLU A 28 3.14 -3.92 -22.91
CA GLU A 28 2.69 -2.68 -23.56
C GLU A 28 1.60 -1.98 -22.72
N LYS A 29 0.67 -2.76 -22.15
CA LYS A 29 -0.38 -2.24 -21.27
C LYS A 29 0.20 -1.70 -19.97
N VAL A 30 1.16 -2.40 -19.37
CA VAL A 30 1.87 -1.96 -18.16
C VAL A 30 2.59 -0.65 -18.41
N GLU A 31 3.31 -0.52 -19.54
CA GLU A 31 4.02 0.73 -19.88
C GLU A 31 3.04 1.88 -20.16
N LEU A 32 1.93 1.62 -20.84
CA LEU A 32 0.87 2.62 -21.01
C LEU A 32 0.31 3.06 -19.65
N GLY A 33 0.06 2.11 -18.74
CA GLY A 33 -0.41 2.39 -17.38
C GLY A 33 0.58 3.20 -16.57
N ARG A 34 1.88 2.88 -16.67
CA ARG A 34 2.94 3.66 -16.03
C ARG A 34 2.92 5.12 -16.49
N ARG A 35 2.80 5.37 -17.79
CA ARG A 35 2.72 6.74 -18.32
C ARG A 35 1.49 7.48 -17.81
N LEU A 36 0.33 6.84 -17.80
CA LEU A 36 -0.91 7.43 -17.28
C LEU A 36 -0.82 7.74 -15.77
N PHE A 37 -0.20 6.85 -14.99
CA PHE A 37 0.00 7.03 -13.54
C PHE A 37 0.82 8.27 -13.19
N TYR A 38 1.77 8.65 -14.04
CA TYR A 38 2.66 9.80 -13.84
C TYR A 38 2.21 11.07 -14.58
N ASP A 39 1.14 11.02 -15.38
CA ASP A 39 0.73 12.15 -16.21
C ASP A 39 -0.09 13.17 -15.43
N VAL A 40 0.53 14.32 -15.12
CA VAL A 40 -0.13 15.42 -14.39
C VAL A 40 -1.32 16.03 -15.15
N ARG A 41 -1.38 15.87 -16.48
CA ARG A 41 -2.49 16.36 -17.31
C ARG A 41 -3.81 15.63 -17.02
N LEU A 42 -3.74 14.49 -16.30
CA LEU A 42 -4.89 13.74 -15.81
C LEU A 42 -5.40 14.27 -14.46
N SER A 43 -5.19 15.55 -14.16
CA SER A 43 -5.83 16.27 -13.07
C SER A 43 -6.45 17.56 -13.54
N VAL A 44 -7.43 18.08 -12.80
CA VAL A 44 -8.18 19.29 -13.17
C VAL A 44 -7.28 20.51 -13.26
N THR A 45 -6.22 20.56 -12.47
CA THR A 45 -5.22 21.64 -12.45
C THR A 45 -4.04 21.40 -13.40
N GLY A 46 -3.85 20.18 -13.92
CA GLY A 46 -2.69 19.81 -14.71
C GLY A 46 -1.37 19.72 -13.92
N THR A 47 -1.45 19.61 -12.59
CA THR A 47 -0.29 19.62 -11.68
C THR A 47 -0.21 18.39 -10.78
N TYR A 48 -1.25 17.56 -10.73
CA TYR A 48 -1.33 16.35 -9.92
C TYR A 48 -1.35 15.11 -10.81
N SER A 49 -0.72 14.06 -10.35
CA SER A 49 -0.80 12.71 -10.90
C SER A 49 -0.98 11.69 -9.77
N CYS A 50 -1.21 10.41 -10.07
CA CYS A 50 -1.23 9.37 -9.04
C CYS A 50 0.08 9.36 -8.24
N ALA A 51 1.22 9.59 -8.92
CA ALA A 51 2.54 9.66 -8.30
C ALA A 51 2.74 10.86 -7.34
N THR A 52 1.88 11.87 -7.36
CA THR A 52 1.91 12.96 -6.37
C THR A 52 1.66 12.44 -4.96
N CYS A 53 0.71 11.51 -4.81
CA CYS A 53 0.37 10.87 -3.53
C CYS A 53 1.01 9.49 -3.37
N HIS A 54 1.38 8.80 -4.46
CA HIS A 54 1.94 7.46 -4.46
C HIS A 54 3.39 7.49 -4.98
N GLN A 55 4.34 7.86 -4.10
CA GLN A 55 5.74 8.08 -4.43
C GLN A 55 6.56 6.78 -4.37
N PRO A 56 7.33 6.41 -5.43
CA PRO A 56 8.13 5.17 -5.44
C PRO A 56 9.07 5.02 -4.25
N ALA A 57 9.80 6.09 -3.90
CA ALA A 57 10.75 6.08 -2.78
C ALA A 57 10.10 5.86 -1.40
N ARG A 58 8.76 5.93 -1.32
CA ARG A 58 7.95 5.66 -0.12
C ARG A 58 7.04 4.45 -0.32
N ALA A 59 7.51 3.48 -1.10
CA ALA A 59 6.72 2.30 -1.46
C ALA A 59 5.32 2.66 -1.97
N PHE A 60 5.21 3.74 -2.75
CA PHE A 60 3.95 4.26 -3.28
C PHE A 60 2.94 4.70 -2.20
N ALA A 61 3.43 5.21 -1.07
CA ALA A 61 2.74 6.09 -0.13
C ALA A 61 3.30 7.52 -0.27
N ASN A 62 3.01 8.42 0.69
CA ASN A 62 3.66 9.73 0.82
C ASN A 62 4.02 10.06 2.28
N ASP A 63 4.51 11.27 2.54
CA ASP A 63 4.98 11.75 3.85
C ASP A 63 3.98 12.65 4.58
N LEU A 64 2.76 12.75 4.08
CA LEU A 64 1.73 13.58 4.68
C LEU A 64 0.79 12.74 5.54
N ALA A 65 0.42 13.24 6.70
CA ALA A 65 -0.62 12.59 7.52
C ALA A 65 -1.92 12.44 6.71
N ARG A 66 -2.28 13.49 6.00
CA ARG A 66 -3.44 13.54 5.09
C ARG A 66 -3.06 14.33 3.84
N SER A 67 -3.21 13.71 2.70
CA SER A 67 -2.90 14.33 1.41
C SER A 67 -3.88 15.43 1.05
N VAL A 68 -3.44 16.31 0.18
CA VAL A 68 -4.25 17.39 -0.40
C VAL A 68 -4.52 17.04 -1.85
N GLY A 69 -5.78 17.12 -2.27
CA GLY A 69 -6.17 16.91 -3.66
C GLY A 69 -5.87 18.10 -4.56
N ALA A 70 -6.09 17.94 -5.87
CA ALA A 70 -5.76 18.93 -6.89
C ALA A 70 -6.48 20.28 -6.70
N THR A 71 -7.60 20.33 -5.98
CA THR A 71 -8.37 21.55 -5.67
C THR A 71 -8.06 22.14 -4.30
N GLY A 72 -7.14 21.53 -3.53
CA GLY A 72 -6.78 21.97 -2.18
C GLY A 72 -7.59 21.32 -1.06
N GLU A 73 -8.46 20.37 -1.37
CA GLU A 73 -9.23 19.63 -0.35
C GLU A 73 -8.36 18.60 0.34
N VAL A 74 -8.43 18.56 1.69
CA VAL A 74 -7.66 17.65 2.52
C VAL A 74 -8.39 16.31 2.66
N HIS A 75 -7.68 15.21 2.45
CA HIS A 75 -8.20 13.87 2.66
C HIS A 75 -8.48 13.57 4.13
N ALA A 76 -9.49 12.75 4.38
CA ALA A 76 -9.78 12.29 5.74
C ALA A 76 -8.82 11.18 6.20
N ARG A 77 -8.05 10.57 5.30
CA ARG A 77 -7.25 9.38 5.57
C ARG A 77 -5.81 9.51 5.05
N ASN A 78 -4.92 8.76 5.69
CA ASN A 78 -3.55 8.57 5.22
C ASN A 78 -3.54 7.74 3.93
N VAL A 79 -2.59 8.03 3.04
CA VAL A 79 -2.41 7.34 1.76
C VAL A 79 -1.79 5.95 1.99
N PRO A 80 -2.51 4.87 1.66
CA PRO A 80 -1.93 3.53 1.79
C PRO A 80 -0.87 3.30 0.70
N SER A 81 0.22 2.62 1.07
CA SER A 81 1.20 2.13 0.10
C SER A 81 0.53 1.26 -0.97
N LEU A 82 0.97 1.34 -2.23
CA LEU A 82 0.53 0.43 -3.31
C LEU A 82 1.44 -0.80 -3.46
N ALA A 83 2.52 -0.92 -2.68
CA ALA A 83 3.34 -2.13 -2.68
C ALA A 83 2.45 -3.35 -2.43
N ASN A 84 2.63 -4.37 -3.28
CA ASN A 84 1.86 -5.61 -3.22
C ASN A 84 0.32 -5.46 -3.35
N VAL A 85 -0.14 -4.38 -3.98
CA VAL A 85 -1.58 -4.13 -4.17
C VAL A 85 -2.29 -5.24 -4.94
N VAL A 86 -1.59 -5.96 -5.81
CA VAL A 86 -2.11 -7.12 -6.58
C VAL A 86 -2.64 -8.24 -5.68
N TYR A 87 -2.17 -8.35 -4.45
CA TYR A 87 -2.59 -9.35 -3.48
C TYR A 87 -3.73 -8.89 -2.56
N ARG A 88 -4.21 -7.65 -2.71
CA ARG A 88 -5.23 -7.10 -1.82
C ARG A 88 -6.64 -7.39 -2.31
N PRO A 89 -7.44 -8.15 -1.56
CA PRO A 89 -8.85 -8.38 -1.88
C PRO A 89 -9.75 -7.18 -1.51
N VAL A 90 -9.22 -6.21 -0.74
CA VAL A 90 -9.87 -4.94 -0.36
C VAL A 90 -8.84 -3.82 -0.40
N LEU A 91 -9.18 -2.72 -1.07
CA LEU A 91 -8.24 -1.68 -1.44
C LEU A 91 -8.21 -0.48 -0.49
N THR A 92 -9.26 -0.30 0.33
CA THR A 92 -9.41 0.84 1.25
C THR A 92 -9.19 0.46 2.71
N TRP A 93 -9.19 1.46 3.60
CA TRP A 93 -9.06 1.24 5.03
C TRP A 93 -10.30 0.56 5.66
N PHE A 94 -11.51 0.87 5.17
CA PHE A 94 -12.78 0.55 5.84
C PHE A 94 -13.85 -0.02 4.91
N ASN A 95 -13.82 0.28 3.61
CA ASN A 95 -14.88 -0.11 2.69
C ASN A 95 -14.62 -1.50 2.10
N PRO A 96 -15.38 -2.54 2.46
CA PRO A 96 -15.18 -3.90 1.97
C PRO A 96 -15.65 -4.11 0.52
N THR A 97 -16.30 -3.13 -0.10
CA THR A 97 -16.90 -3.28 -1.43
C THR A 97 -15.93 -2.96 -2.57
N LEU A 98 -14.91 -2.14 -2.32
CA LEU A 98 -13.91 -1.78 -3.33
C LEU A 98 -12.80 -2.86 -3.37
N ARG A 99 -12.98 -3.81 -4.28
CA ARG A 99 -12.14 -5.01 -4.40
C ARG A 99 -11.31 -5.05 -5.67
N ARG A 100 -11.69 -4.30 -6.69
CA ARG A 100 -10.98 -4.24 -7.97
C ARG A 100 -10.30 -2.87 -8.08
N LEU A 101 -9.06 -2.87 -8.57
CA LEU A 101 -8.33 -1.63 -8.84
C LEU A 101 -9.09 -0.75 -9.84
N GLU A 102 -9.72 -1.39 -10.83
CA GLU A 102 -10.50 -0.70 -11.85
C GLU A 102 -11.67 0.10 -11.26
N ASP A 103 -12.34 -0.44 -10.25
CA ASP A 103 -13.47 0.23 -9.58
C ASP A 103 -12.97 1.28 -8.60
N GLN A 104 -11.89 0.98 -7.88
CA GLN A 104 -11.32 1.90 -6.88
C GLN A 104 -10.77 3.17 -7.54
N MET A 105 -10.13 3.08 -8.71
CA MET A 105 -9.55 4.23 -9.41
C MET A 105 -10.57 5.29 -9.83
N LEU A 106 -11.84 4.94 -9.97
CA LEU A 106 -12.89 5.93 -10.21
C LEU A 106 -12.99 6.96 -9.07
N VAL A 107 -12.65 6.54 -7.83
CA VAL A 107 -12.68 7.43 -6.66
C VAL A 107 -11.65 8.56 -6.80
N PRO A 108 -10.33 8.31 -6.92
CA PRO A 108 -9.34 9.38 -7.04
C PRO A 108 -9.45 10.16 -8.34
N MET A 109 -9.86 9.53 -9.46
CA MET A 109 -9.93 10.23 -10.74
C MET A 109 -11.12 11.16 -10.85
N MET A 110 -12.30 10.77 -10.37
CA MET A 110 -13.57 11.44 -10.64
C MET A 110 -14.36 11.80 -9.36
N GLY A 111 -13.91 11.40 -8.19
CA GLY A 111 -14.57 11.68 -6.92
C GLY A 111 -14.70 13.19 -6.66
N SER A 112 -15.79 13.58 -6.01
CA SER A 112 -16.13 14.99 -5.76
C SER A 112 -15.91 15.44 -4.31
N HIS A 113 -15.72 14.51 -3.36
CA HIS A 113 -15.53 14.80 -1.94
C HIS A 113 -14.69 13.73 -1.22
N PRO A 114 -13.41 14.01 -0.93
CA PRO A 114 -12.62 15.13 -1.42
C PRO A 114 -12.30 14.99 -2.91
N VAL A 115 -12.07 16.11 -3.60
CA VAL A 115 -11.59 16.09 -4.97
C VAL A 115 -10.10 15.74 -4.96
N GLU A 116 -9.74 14.55 -5.49
CA GLU A 116 -8.34 14.14 -5.64
C GLU A 116 -7.75 14.66 -6.95
N MET A 117 -8.12 14.04 -8.07
CA MET A 117 -7.69 14.46 -9.41
C MET A 117 -8.70 15.44 -10.07
N GLY A 118 -9.99 15.31 -9.75
CA GLY A 118 -11.05 16.20 -10.22
C GLY A 118 -11.31 16.17 -11.73
N MET A 119 -11.05 15.02 -12.38
CA MET A 119 -11.23 14.87 -13.82
C MET A 119 -12.70 14.56 -14.18
N SER A 120 -13.06 14.91 -15.40
CA SER A 120 -14.23 14.35 -16.08
C SER A 120 -13.78 13.43 -17.21
N GLU A 121 -14.62 12.47 -17.57
CA GLU A 121 -14.33 11.57 -18.69
C GLU A 121 -13.98 12.34 -19.97
N GLN A 122 -14.74 13.40 -20.29
CA GLN A 122 -14.49 14.24 -21.47
C GLN A 122 -13.08 14.86 -21.47
N LYS A 123 -12.60 15.35 -20.32
CA LYS A 123 -11.24 15.89 -20.21
C LYS A 123 -10.18 14.83 -20.40
N ILE A 124 -10.37 13.63 -19.81
CA ILE A 124 -9.47 12.49 -19.98
C ILE A 124 -9.39 12.13 -21.48
N LEU A 125 -10.52 11.95 -22.14
CA LEU A 125 -10.56 11.62 -23.57
C LEU A 125 -9.90 12.70 -24.42
N THR A 126 -10.01 13.97 -24.05
CA THR A 126 -9.33 15.07 -24.73
C THR A 126 -7.81 14.93 -24.61
N VAL A 127 -7.26 14.69 -23.41
CA VAL A 127 -5.83 14.48 -23.18
C VAL A 127 -5.32 13.30 -24.03
N LEU A 128 -6.03 12.15 -23.96
CA LEU A 128 -5.66 10.94 -24.70
C LEU A 128 -5.77 11.12 -26.22
N GLY A 129 -6.72 11.93 -26.68
CA GLY A 129 -6.95 12.20 -28.10
C GLY A 129 -5.97 13.17 -28.73
N LEU A 130 -5.48 14.16 -27.99
CA LEU A 130 -4.53 15.16 -28.49
C LEU A 130 -3.09 14.64 -28.54
N ASP A 131 -2.72 13.69 -27.67
CA ASP A 131 -1.37 13.17 -27.57
C ASP A 131 -1.12 12.05 -28.59
N ALA A 132 -0.15 12.23 -29.48
CA ALA A 132 0.18 11.26 -30.53
C ALA A 132 0.72 9.93 -29.97
N ASP A 133 1.49 9.98 -28.84
CA ASP A 133 2.01 8.80 -28.19
C ASP A 133 0.88 7.97 -27.55
N TYR A 134 -0.09 8.62 -26.90
CA TYR A 134 -1.29 7.92 -26.42
C TYR A 134 -2.12 7.34 -27.56
N ARG A 135 -2.33 8.07 -28.66
CA ARG A 135 -3.07 7.51 -29.80
C ARG A 135 -2.41 6.22 -30.32
N ARG A 136 -1.08 6.21 -30.45
CA ARG A 136 -0.32 5.03 -30.88
C ARG A 136 -0.45 3.89 -29.88
N ARG A 137 -0.19 4.14 -28.58
CA ARG A 137 -0.21 3.12 -27.52
C ARG A 137 -1.59 2.51 -27.33
N PHE A 138 -2.65 3.31 -27.34
CA PHE A 138 -4.02 2.79 -27.31
C PHE A 138 -4.35 1.98 -28.56
N GLY A 139 -3.74 2.31 -29.71
CA GLY A 139 -3.81 1.49 -30.91
C GLY A 139 -3.22 0.10 -30.71
N GLU A 140 -2.03 0.04 -30.11
CA GLU A 140 -1.29 -1.21 -29.85
C GLU A 140 -1.98 -2.08 -28.77
N VAL A 141 -2.51 -1.47 -27.71
CA VAL A 141 -3.03 -2.18 -26.54
C VAL A 141 -4.52 -2.48 -26.61
N PHE A 142 -5.31 -1.57 -27.18
CA PHE A 142 -6.79 -1.62 -27.15
C PHE A 142 -7.43 -1.44 -28.54
N GLY A 143 -6.68 -1.69 -29.62
CA GLY A 143 -7.21 -1.54 -30.98
C GLY A 143 -7.63 -0.11 -31.33
N GLY A 144 -7.14 0.89 -30.61
CA GLY A 144 -7.44 2.32 -30.81
C GLY A 144 -8.57 2.88 -29.96
N GLU A 145 -9.26 2.06 -29.19
CA GLU A 145 -10.31 2.52 -28.27
C GLU A 145 -9.71 3.28 -27.08
N ARG A 146 -9.89 4.60 -27.09
CA ARG A 146 -9.52 5.51 -26.01
C ARG A 146 -10.76 5.79 -25.17
N SER A 147 -10.88 5.10 -24.04
CA SER A 147 -11.96 5.26 -23.07
C SER A 147 -11.40 5.43 -21.67
N LEU A 148 -12.19 5.99 -20.76
CA LEU A 148 -11.86 6.02 -19.33
C LEU A 148 -11.60 4.61 -18.81
N ALA A 149 -12.44 3.65 -19.17
CA ALA A 149 -12.29 2.26 -18.75
C ALA A 149 -10.94 1.65 -19.18
N ASN A 150 -10.51 1.90 -20.42
CA ASN A 150 -9.23 1.40 -20.91
C ASN A 150 -8.02 2.13 -20.30
N ALA A 151 -8.14 3.43 -20.01
CA ALA A 151 -7.12 4.15 -19.24
C ALA A 151 -6.96 3.56 -17.83
N ILE A 152 -8.06 3.32 -17.12
CA ILE A 152 -8.08 2.67 -15.80
C ILE A 152 -7.51 1.26 -15.87
N ARG A 153 -7.88 0.45 -16.86
CA ARG A 153 -7.32 -0.90 -17.05
C ARG A 153 -5.80 -0.88 -17.23
N ALA A 154 -5.28 0.10 -17.95
CA ALA A 154 -3.84 0.25 -18.13
C ALA A 154 -3.16 0.65 -16.82
N ILE A 155 -3.67 1.64 -16.08
CA ILE A 155 -3.12 2.03 -14.77
C ILE A 155 -3.15 0.85 -13.80
N ALA A 156 -4.27 0.11 -13.72
CA ALA A 156 -4.39 -1.08 -12.90
C ALA A 156 -3.36 -2.18 -13.27
N ALA A 157 -3.07 -2.32 -14.58
CA ALA A 157 -2.03 -3.25 -15.02
C ALA A 157 -0.64 -2.83 -14.52
N PHE A 158 -0.33 -1.54 -14.52
CA PHE A 158 0.91 -1.03 -13.92
C PHE A 158 0.96 -1.25 -12.40
N GLU A 159 -0.09 -0.88 -11.67
CA GLU A 159 -0.13 -1.04 -10.22
C GLU A 159 0.04 -2.51 -9.78
N ARG A 160 -0.47 -3.47 -10.56
CA ARG A 160 -0.28 -4.90 -10.30
C ARG A 160 1.16 -5.37 -10.45
N THR A 161 2.05 -4.59 -11.07
CA THR A 161 3.48 -4.90 -11.14
C THR A 161 4.26 -4.48 -9.90
N LEU A 162 3.67 -3.70 -8.99
CA LEU A 162 4.33 -3.17 -7.80
C LEU A 162 4.50 -4.26 -6.73
N VAL A 163 5.33 -5.26 -7.02
CA VAL A 163 5.55 -6.43 -6.19
C VAL A 163 6.89 -6.35 -5.47
N SER A 164 6.87 -6.47 -4.14
CA SER A 164 8.00 -6.30 -3.23
C SER A 164 8.15 -7.52 -2.31
N PHE A 165 9.18 -8.35 -2.60
CA PHE A 165 9.52 -9.58 -1.86
C PHE A 165 11.04 -9.86 -1.84
N SER A 166 11.89 -8.80 -1.84
CA SER A 166 13.35 -8.92 -1.82
C SER A 166 13.99 -8.16 -0.65
N SER A 167 13.24 -7.96 0.44
CA SER A 167 13.73 -7.30 1.64
C SER A 167 14.86 -8.08 2.33
N PRO A 168 15.64 -7.48 3.23
CA PRO A 168 16.60 -8.21 4.07
C PRO A 168 15.97 -9.40 4.80
N TRP A 169 14.75 -9.25 5.29
CA TRP A 169 14.03 -10.35 5.94
C TRP A 169 13.73 -11.50 4.96
N ASP A 170 13.34 -11.22 3.72
CA ASP A 170 13.10 -12.25 2.70
C ASP A 170 14.38 -13.05 2.42
N ARG A 171 15.53 -12.36 2.28
CA ARG A 171 16.84 -13.03 2.10
C ARG A 171 17.22 -13.86 3.31
N TYR A 172 16.97 -13.37 4.52
CA TYR A 172 17.18 -14.14 5.74
C TYR A 172 16.34 -15.42 5.74
N ARG A 173 15.07 -15.32 5.38
CA ARG A 173 14.19 -16.50 5.29
C ARG A 173 14.57 -17.44 4.15
N ALA A 174 15.30 -16.96 3.15
CA ALA A 174 15.90 -17.75 2.08
C ALA A 174 17.22 -18.42 2.47
N GLY A 175 17.73 -18.22 3.70
CA GLY A 175 18.93 -18.84 4.22
C GLY A 175 20.16 -17.93 4.33
N ASP A 176 20.05 -16.65 3.98
CA ASP A 176 21.10 -15.66 4.25
C ASP A 176 21.04 -15.19 5.71
N GLU A 177 21.71 -15.94 6.59
CA GLU A 177 21.73 -15.68 8.03
C GLU A 177 22.30 -14.29 8.40
N GLY A 178 23.06 -13.66 7.51
CA GLY A 178 23.64 -12.33 7.69
C GLY A 178 22.75 -11.19 7.24
N ALA A 179 21.64 -11.46 6.55
CA ALA A 179 20.81 -10.44 5.92
C ALA A 179 20.11 -9.50 6.90
N ILE A 180 19.85 -9.93 8.14
CA ILE A 180 19.27 -9.09 9.20
C ILE A 180 20.12 -9.12 10.47
N SER A 181 20.04 -8.03 11.25
CA SER A 181 20.80 -7.89 12.49
C SER A 181 20.32 -8.86 13.59
N ARG A 182 21.15 -9.06 14.64
CA ARG A 182 20.73 -9.81 15.83
C ARG A 182 19.54 -9.14 16.52
N GLU A 183 19.47 -7.83 16.49
CA GLU A 183 18.37 -7.06 17.05
C GLU A 183 17.08 -7.32 16.27
N ALA A 184 17.13 -7.30 14.94
CA ALA A 184 15.99 -7.65 14.08
C ALA A 184 15.51 -9.09 14.28
N LYS A 185 16.42 -10.06 14.46
CA LYS A 185 16.06 -11.46 14.81
C LYS A 185 15.32 -11.57 16.15
N ARG A 186 15.72 -10.78 17.15
CA ARG A 186 14.96 -10.68 18.40
C ARG A 186 13.58 -10.07 18.19
N GLY A 187 13.51 -9.02 17.37
CA GLY A 187 12.24 -8.37 17.01
C GLY A 187 11.30 -9.31 16.26
N GLU A 188 11.84 -10.12 15.34
CA GLU A 188 11.07 -11.17 14.67
C GLU A 188 10.47 -12.16 15.69
N ALA A 189 11.28 -12.65 16.63
CA ALA A 189 10.82 -13.58 17.65
C ALA A 189 9.71 -12.96 18.54
N LEU A 190 9.83 -11.69 18.90
CA LEU A 190 8.78 -10.96 19.63
C LEU A 190 7.52 -10.77 18.77
N PHE A 191 7.68 -10.37 17.53
CA PHE A 191 6.57 -10.11 16.61
C PHE A 191 5.69 -11.36 16.38
N PHE A 192 6.32 -12.54 16.28
CA PHE A 192 5.64 -13.81 16.12
C PHE A 192 5.31 -14.53 17.45
N SER A 193 5.48 -13.86 18.58
CA SER A 193 5.16 -14.42 19.89
C SER A 193 3.70 -14.15 20.30
N GLU A 194 3.18 -15.00 21.19
CA GLU A 194 1.90 -14.76 21.83
C GLU A 194 1.95 -13.65 22.91
N GLU A 195 3.13 -13.16 23.22
CA GLU A 195 3.30 -12.01 24.10
C GLU A 195 2.81 -10.73 23.42
N THR A 196 3.19 -10.50 22.15
CA THR A 196 2.83 -9.30 21.40
C THR A 196 1.62 -9.49 20.48
N ASN A 197 1.37 -10.72 19.99
CA ASN A 197 0.30 -11.08 19.07
C ASN A 197 0.28 -10.32 17.72
N CYS A 198 1.36 -9.65 17.33
CA CYS A 198 1.40 -8.88 16.09
C CYS A 198 1.05 -9.73 14.85
N PHE A 199 1.55 -10.97 14.82
CA PHE A 199 1.33 -11.91 13.72
C PHE A 199 -0.13 -12.33 13.54
N ARG A 200 -1.00 -12.10 14.52
CA ARG A 200 -2.44 -12.46 14.43
C ARG A 200 -3.17 -11.63 13.37
N CYS A 201 -2.75 -10.37 13.21
CA CYS A 201 -3.27 -9.48 12.18
C CYS A 201 -2.28 -9.25 11.04
N HIS A 202 -0.99 -9.53 11.28
CA HIS A 202 0.10 -9.32 10.33
C HIS A 202 0.92 -10.59 10.07
N PRO A 203 0.28 -11.70 9.63
CA PRO A 203 1.01 -12.94 9.32
C PRO A 203 1.92 -12.79 8.10
N ALA A 204 3.05 -13.51 8.10
CA ALA A 204 3.89 -13.65 6.92
C ALA A 204 3.19 -14.51 5.84
N PRO A 205 3.55 -14.36 4.55
CA PRO A 205 4.63 -13.52 4.02
C PRO A 205 4.20 -12.09 3.70
N HIS A 206 2.91 -11.77 3.71
CA HIS A 206 2.39 -10.46 3.32
C HIS A 206 2.36 -9.46 4.47
N PHE A 207 2.49 -9.91 5.71
CA PHE A 207 2.33 -9.10 6.92
C PHE A 207 0.99 -8.36 6.98
N THR A 208 -0.05 -9.05 6.56
CA THR A 208 -1.47 -8.71 6.63
C THR A 208 -2.27 -10.01 6.60
N ASP A 209 -3.33 -10.08 7.34
CA ASP A 209 -4.28 -11.20 7.31
C ASP A 209 -5.29 -11.11 6.15
N THR A 210 -5.28 -9.97 5.43
CA THR A 210 -6.20 -9.70 4.33
C THR A 210 -5.43 -9.67 3.01
N TYR A 211 -5.16 -10.85 2.44
CA TYR A 211 -4.50 -11.01 1.14
C TYR A 211 -5.08 -12.18 0.35
N GLN A 212 -4.84 -12.19 -0.95
CA GLN A 212 -5.17 -13.28 -1.88
C GLN A 212 -4.00 -13.59 -2.80
N SER A 213 -3.91 -14.82 -3.26
CA SER A 213 -2.93 -15.28 -4.27
C SER A 213 -3.57 -16.38 -5.10
N ALA A 214 -2.87 -16.87 -6.14
CA ALA A 214 -3.39 -18.01 -6.92
C ALA A 214 -3.56 -19.27 -6.05
N ASP A 215 -2.72 -19.42 -5.02
CA ASP A 215 -2.82 -20.53 -4.06
C ASP A 215 -3.87 -20.29 -2.97
N LEU A 216 -4.31 -19.04 -2.78
CA LEU A 216 -5.35 -18.62 -1.84
C LEU A 216 -6.28 -17.60 -2.52
N PRO A 217 -7.13 -18.04 -3.48
CA PRO A 217 -7.94 -17.11 -4.29
C PRO A 217 -9.11 -16.49 -3.53
N PHE A 218 -9.51 -17.08 -2.40
CA PHE A 218 -10.62 -16.61 -1.57
C PHE A 218 -10.10 -16.28 -0.17
N ALA A 219 -9.61 -15.04 0.01
CA ALA A 219 -9.22 -14.58 1.32
C ALA A 219 -10.44 -14.18 2.16
N GLU A 220 -10.43 -14.55 3.42
CA GLU A 220 -11.32 -13.94 4.40
C GLU A 220 -10.94 -12.47 4.56
N ILE A 221 -11.93 -11.58 4.49
CA ILE A 221 -11.71 -10.16 4.67
C ILE A 221 -11.93 -9.83 6.13
N ALA A 222 -10.83 -9.59 6.85
CA ALA A 222 -10.86 -9.21 8.25
C ALA A 222 -10.72 -7.70 8.44
N PHE A 223 -11.57 -7.16 9.30
CA PHE A 223 -11.48 -5.80 9.83
C PHE A 223 -11.43 -5.87 11.34
N HIS A 224 -10.47 -5.19 11.94
CA HIS A 224 -10.18 -5.27 13.38
C HIS A 224 -10.49 -3.95 14.09
N ASP A 225 -11.18 -4.03 15.22
CA ASP A 225 -11.20 -2.95 16.17
C ASP A 225 -9.89 -2.99 16.97
N ILE A 226 -9.03 -2.01 16.73
CA ILE A 226 -7.73 -1.87 17.39
C ILE A 226 -7.75 -0.79 18.48
N GLY A 227 -8.93 -0.38 18.93
CA GLY A 227 -9.09 0.61 19.97
C GLY A 227 -8.75 2.03 19.51
N LEU A 228 -9.23 2.45 18.33
CA LEU A 228 -9.03 3.81 17.82
C LEU A 228 -10.04 4.81 18.42
N TYR A 229 -9.73 6.10 18.33
CA TYR A 229 -10.60 7.19 18.81
C TYR A 229 -11.90 7.37 18.01
N SER A 230 -11.95 6.93 16.77
CA SER A 230 -13.02 7.26 15.85
C SER A 230 -14.21 6.32 15.95
N ASP A 231 -15.38 6.79 15.50
CA ASP A 231 -16.61 6.00 15.33
C ASP A 231 -16.47 4.88 14.26
N LEU A 232 -15.32 4.82 13.59
CA LEU A 232 -14.96 3.73 12.69
C LEU A 232 -14.40 2.57 13.52
N ASP A 233 -15.27 1.63 13.81
CA ASP A 233 -15.01 0.56 14.76
C ASP A 233 -13.92 -0.41 14.32
N ARG A 234 -13.71 -0.58 13.00
CA ARG A 234 -12.81 -1.61 12.47
C ARG A 234 -12.03 -1.17 11.25
N VAL A 235 -10.75 -1.50 11.23
CA VAL A 235 -9.82 -1.21 10.12
C VAL A 235 -9.24 -2.51 9.56
N ARG A 236 -8.93 -2.51 8.28
CA ARG A 236 -8.12 -3.56 7.67
C ARG A 236 -6.68 -3.47 8.23
N ALA A 237 -6.07 -4.62 8.54
CA ALA A 237 -4.64 -4.68 8.82
C ALA A 237 -3.85 -4.41 7.51
N PRO A 238 -3.11 -3.30 7.38
CA PRO A 238 -2.28 -3.07 6.20
C PRO A 238 -1.08 -4.01 6.19
N SER A 239 -0.53 -4.28 4.99
CA SER A 239 0.77 -4.95 4.90
C SER A 239 1.85 -4.11 5.57
N LEU A 240 2.76 -4.75 6.33
CA LEU A 240 3.92 -4.09 6.92
C LEU A 240 5.16 -4.15 6.03
N ARG A 241 5.06 -4.70 4.82
CA ARG A 241 6.16 -4.63 3.85
C ARG A 241 6.47 -3.19 3.51
N ASN A 242 7.75 -2.82 3.58
CA ASN A 242 8.24 -1.44 3.40
C ASN A 242 7.71 -0.43 4.44
N VAL A 243 7.19 -0.89 5.58
CA VAL A 243 6.54 0.00 6.55
C VAL A 243 7.45 1.13 7.04
N ALA A 244 8.77 0.90 7.16
CA ALA A 244 9.71 1.90 7.66
C ALA A 244 9.82 3.17 6.78
N VAL A 245 9.42 3.09 5.50
CA VAL A 245 9.48 4.24 4.57
C VAL A 245 8.10 4.88 4.31
N THR A 246 7.05 4.43 4.99
CA THR A 246 5.67 4.89 4.76
C THR A 246 5.08 5.74 5.89
N ALA A 247 5.95 6.31 6.75
CA ALA A 247 5.51 7.26 7.77
C ALA A 247 4.84 8.51 7.14
N PRO A 248 3.85 9.14 7.81
CA PRO A 248 3.30 8.79 9.12
C PRO A 248 2.28 7.64 9.07
N TYR A 249 2.01 7.05 10.23
CA TYR A 249 1.27 5.79 10.35
C TYR A 249 -0.17 5.99 10.85
N MET A 250 -0.91 4.90 10.95
CA MET A 250 -2.33 4.77 11.22
C MET A 250 -3.18 5.24 10.04
N HIS A 251 -4.49 4.94 10.09
CA HIS A 251 -5.42 5.26 9.01
C HIS A 251 -5.61 6.77 8.77
N ASP A 252 -5.22 7.60 9.73
CA ASP A 252 -5.33 9.06 9.73
C ASP A 252 -3.98 9.79 9.75
N GLY A 253 -2.87 9.03 9.75
CA GLY A 253 -1.52 9.57 9.83
C GLY A 253 -1.16 10.16 11.19
N SER A 254 -1.85 9.77 12.27
CA SER A 254 -1.69 10.34 13.62
C SER A 254 -0.40 9.95 14.33
N SER A 255 0.31 8.92 13.86
CA SER A 255 1.53 8.41 14.48
C SER A 255 2.74 8.71 13.60
N PRO A 256 3.63 9.64 14.00
CA PRO A 256 4.79 10.03 13.20
C PRO A 256 5.85 8.94 13.02
N THR A 257 6.02 8.07 14.04
CA THR A 257 7.10 7.08 14.08
C THR A 257 6.59 5.67 14.37
N LEU A 258 7.40 4.65 14.03
CA LEU A 258 7.12 3.27 14.43
C LEU A 258 7.12 3.09 15.94
N ASP A 259 7.89 3.87 16.66
CA ASP A 259 7.92 3.85 18.12
C ASP A 259 6.58 4.30 18.70
N ASP A 260 5.96 5.36 18.14
CA ASP A 260 4.61 5.81 18.52
C ASP A 260 3.57 4.73 18.25
N VAL A 261 3.66 4.03 17.10
CA VAL A 261 2.77 2.92 16.79
C VAL A 261 2.90 1.78 17.81
N ILE A 262 4.13 1.38 18.14
CA ILE A 262 4.39 0.33 19.13
C ILE A 262 3.88 0.77 20.49
N ALA A 263 4.04 2.05 20.89
CA ALA A 263 3.52 2.59 22.14
C ALA A 263 1.99 2.53 22.22
N ILE A 264 1.29 2.81 21.11
CA ILE A 264 -0.17 2.67 21.02
C ILE A 264 -0.59 1.22 21.28
N TYR A 265 0.02 0.26 20.58
CA TYR A 265 -0.29 -1.16 20.79
C TYR A 265 0.08 -1.62 22.19
N ALA A 266 1.25 -1.20 22.72
CA ALA A 266 1.68 -1.52 24.07
C ALA A 266 0.74 -0.96 25.15
N SER A 267 0.07 0.15 24.87
CA SER A 267 -0.96 0.70 25.76
C SER A 267 -2.33 0.03 25.63
N GLY A 268 -2.49 -0.92 24.73
CA GLY A 268 -3.76 -1.61 24.45
C GLY A 268 -4.77 -0.80 23.64
N GLY A 269 -4.30 0.14 22.80
CA GLY A 269 -5.13 1.00 21.95
C GLY A 269 -5.04 2.48 22.29
N MET A 270 -5.94 3.30 21.74
CA MET A 270 -5.92 4.76 21.88
C MET A 270 -7.12 5.27 22.69
N GLY A 271 -6.89 6.08 23.73
CA GLY A 271 -7.92 6.81 24.47
C GLY A 271 -9.16 5.97 24.82
N PRO A 272 -10.36 6.46 24.55
CA PRO A 272 -11.62 5.75 24.86
C PRO A 272 -11.78 4.40 24.15
N GLY A 273 -11.08 4.19 23.04
CA GLY A 273 -11.12 2.92 22.31
C GLY A 273 -10.51 1.74 23.05
N ARG A 274 -9.66 2.00 24.07
CA ARG A 274 -9.01 0.94 24.88
C ARG A 274 -10.00 0.04 25.60
N ASP A 275 -11.09 0.61 26.08
CA ASP A 275 -12.06 -0.07 26.95
C ASP A 275 -13.29 -0.54 26.16
N ARG A 276 -13.27 -0.45 24.83
CA ARG A 276 -14.39 -0.85 23.98
C ARG A 276 -14.55 -2.38 24.00
N GLU A 277 -15.77 -2.86 24.20
CA GLU A 277 -16.09 -4.30 24.22
C GLU A 277 -15.82 -5.00 22.89
N THR A 278 -15.94 -4.27 21.76
CA THR A 278 -15.70 -4.79 20.41
C THR A 278 -14.22 -4.85 20.04
N LYS A 279 -13.33 -4.27 20.87
CA LYS A 279 -11.90 -4.27 20.64
C LYS A 279 -11.35 -5.70 20.56
N SER A 280 -10.47 -5.93 19.61
CA SER A 280 -9.79 -7.21 19.46
C SER A 280 -9.07 -7.62 20.75
N ALA A 281 -9.31 -8.84 21.21
CA ALA A 281 -8.65 -9.39 22.40
C ALA A 281 -7.11 -9.49 22.24
N TYR A 282 -6.60 -9.44 21.02
CA TYR A 282 -5.15 -9.42 20.74
C TYR A 282 -4.53 -8.04 21.00
N VAL A 283 -5.33 -6.96 21.04
CA VAL A 283 -4.86 -5.59 21.35
C VAL A 283 -5.05 -5.36 22.84
N ARG A 284 -4.07 -5.74 23.63
CA ARG A 284 -4.05 -5.63 25.10
C ARG A 284 -2.79 -4.93 25.56
N PRO A 285 -2.76 -4.36 26.76
CA PRO A 285 -1.53 -3.77 27.31
C PRO A 285 -0.36 -4.77 27.31
N LEU A 286 0.81 -4.31 26.85
CA LEU A 286 2.05 -5.06 26.76
C LEU A 286 3.12 -4.40 27.63
N SER A 287 3.94 -5.21 28.31
CA SER A 287 5.10 -4.74 29.04
C SER A 287 6.36 -4.90 28.20
N LEU A 288 6.64 -3.91 27.36
CA LEU A 288 7.83 -3.89 26.51
C LEU A 288 8.88 -2.93 27.08
N ASN A 289 10.08 -3.42 27.33
CA ASN A 289 11.21 -2.58 27.66
C ASN A 289 11.83 -1.94 26.42
N ASP A 290 12.73 -0.97 26.60
CA ASP A 290 13.34 -0.23 25.48
C ASP A 290 14.14 -1.12 24.51
N ILE A 291 14.73 -2.21 25.00
CA ILE A 291 15.48 -3.16 24.14
C ILE A 291 14.51 -3.93 23.25
N GLU A 292 13.37 -4.35 23.77
CA GLU A 292 12.33 -5.06 23.02
C GLU A 292 11.64 -4.15 22.00
N ARG A 293 11.37 -2.90 22.37
CA ARG A 293 10.82 -1.90 21.44
C ARG A 293 11.77 -1.67 20.26
N ARG A 294 13.06 -1.42 20.53
CA ARG A 294 14.07 -1.28 19.45
C ARG A 294 14.19 -2.54 18.60
N ALA A 295 14.13 -3.72 19.20
CA ALA A 295 14.17 -4.98 18.46
C ALA A 295 12.98 -5.10 17.50
N LEU A 296 11.76 -4.78 17.92
CA LEU A 296 10.58 -4.76 17.05
C LEU A 296 10.75 -3.75 15.91
N ILE A 297 11.27 -2.54 16.17
CA ILE A 297 11.55 -1.55 15.12
C ILE A 297 12.57 -2.08 14.13
N ALA A 298 13.70 -2.64 14.60
CA ALA A 298 14.72 -3.22 13.74
C ALA A 298 14.18 -4.36 12.85
N PHE A 299 13.25 -5.14 13.37
CA PHE A 299 12.55 -6.15 12.57
C PHE A 299 11.66 -5.50 11.50
N LEU A 300 10.84 -4.52 11.85
CA LEU A 300 9.99 -3.82 10.89
C LEU A 300 10.81 -3.10 9.80
N GLU A 301 11.95 -2.52 10.15
CA GLU A 301 12.90 -1.93 9.21
C GLU A 301 13.46 -2.98 8.23
N SER A 302 13.69 -4.21 8.69
CA SER A 302 14.18 -5.30 7.85
C SER A 302 13.20 -5.77 6.77
N LEU A 303 11.94 -5.32 6.81
CA LEU A 303 10.92 -5.55 5.79
C LEU A 303 10.99 -4.56 4.62
N THR A 304 11.96 -3.65 4.61
CA THR A 304 12.17 -2.66 3.54
C THR A 304 12.92 -3.30 2.38
N ASP A 305 12.36 -3.19 1.19
CA ASP A 305 12.90 -3.74 -0.06
C ASP A 305 13.53 -2.61 -0.89
N ASP A 306 14.81 -2.32 -0.66
CA ASP A 306 15.54 -1.25 -1.33
C ASP A 306 15.59 -1.44 -2.85
N ALA A 307 15.61 -2.69 -3.32
CA ALA A 307 15.59 -3.00 -4.76
C ALA A 307 14.26 -2.57 -5.39
N PHE A 308 13.14 -2.79 -4.70
CA PHE A 308 11.82 -2.33 -5.13
C PHE A 308 11.74 -0.79 -5.14
N LEU A 309 12.24 -0.12 -4.09
CA LEU A 309 12.17 1.35 -3.96
C LEU A 309 13.00 2.05 -5.04
N ALA A 310 14.09 1.44 -5.49
CA ALA A 310 15.01 1.99 -6.49
C ALA A 310 14.78 1.46 -7.92
N ASP A 311 13.77 0.63 -8.16
CA ASP A 311 13.55 -0.02 -9.45
C ASP A 311 13.14 1.02 -10.53
N PRO A 312 13.95 1.20 -11.59
CA PRO A 312 13.65 2.17 -12.64
C PRO A 312 12.37 1.86 -13.42
N ARG A 313 11.90 0.61 -13.40
CA ARG A 313 10.62 0.20 -14.03
C ARG A 313 9.43 0.91 -13.39
N PHE A 314 9.58 1.34 -12.14
CA PHE A 314 8.54 2.02 -11.36
C PHE A 314 8.70 3.54 -11.35
N SER A 315 9.78 4.09 -11.90
CA SER A 315 10.03 5.54 -11.97
C SER A 315 9.15 6.24 -13.02
N GLY A 316 9.03 7.57 -12.92
CA GLY A 316 8.32 8.39 -13.92
C GLY A 316 8.94 8.25 -15.31
N PRO A 317 8.13 8.03 -16.37
CA PRO A 317 8.62 7.85 -17.75
C PRO A 317 8.88 9.17 -18.46
N PHE A 318 8.55 10.30 -17.84
CA PHE A 318 8.78 11.62 -18.41
C PHE A 318 10.13 12.16 -17.94
N ALA A 319 10.83 12.88 -18.82
CA ALA A 319 12.05 13.57 -18.42
C ALA A 319 11.75 14.51 -17.24
N ALA A 320 12.63 14.51 -16.24
CA ALA A 320 12.49 15.42 -15.11
C ALA A 320 12.36 16.85 -15.63
N ASN A 321 11.26 17.52 -15.28
CA ASN A 321 11.08 18.92 -15.66
C ASN A 321 12.16 19.74 -14.92
N PRO A 322 13.10 20.42 -15.60
CA PRO A 322 14.18 21.12 -14.94
C PRO A 322 13.74 22.27 -14.03
N SER A 323 12.46 22.59 -13.99
CA SER A 323 11.87 23.62 -13.12
C SER A 323 11.61 23.20 -11.68
N GLY A 324 11.96 21.96 -11.27
CA GLY A 324 12.13 21.55 -9.86
C GLY A 324 11.05 21.95 -8.82
N ALA A 325 9.89 22.38 -9.24
CA ALA A 325 8.83 22.76 -8.32
C ALA A 325 8.10 21.50 -7.85
N ASP A 326 8.45 21.03 -6.68
CA ASP A 326 7.63 20.09 -5.90
C ASP A 326 6.31 20.78 -5.52
N PRO A 327 5.17 20.37 -6.10
CA PRO A 327 3.90 21.04 -5.80
C PRO A 327 3.43 20.81 -4.35
N SER A 328 4.02 19.87 -3.61
CA SER A 328 3.66 19.57 -2.22
C SER A 328 4.24 20.56 -1.19
N ARG A 329 5.09 21.51 -1.64
CA ARG A 329 5.76 22.51 -0.78
C ARG A 329 5.18 23.92 -0.82
N ARG A 330 3.92 24.07 -1.27
CA ARG A 330 3.20 25.34 -1.18
C ARG A 330 2.01 25.25 -0.24
#